data_3216801fc8a8ad8363305b5e0621b2f8
#
_entry.id   3216801fc8a8ad8363305b5e0621b2f8
#
_cell.length_a   1.000
_cell.length_b   1.000
_cell.length_c   1.000
_cell.angle_alpha   90.00
_cell.angle_beta   90.00
_cell.angle_gamma   90.00
#
_symmetry.space_group_name_H-M   'P 1'
#
loop_
_entity.id
_entity.type
_entity.pdbx_description
1 polymer ?
#
loop_
_entity_poly.entity_id
_entity_poly.type
_entity_poly.pdbx_seq_one_letter_code
_entity_poly.pdbx_strand_id
1 'polypeptide(L)'
;MKKMGFDDKWINLNMKCISTIFYVVLINGVAHGYIAPTRGLRLGSISPYLFLLCSEGFIGFIMEAARNKKLSGIPICKGSPRITHLLFANDSVLYCKASRMESRELVNILQKYEEASSKKINIDKSSVFFSQDTMKEQEVK
;
A
#
# COMPACT_ATOMS: atom_id res chain seq x y z
N MET A 1 -11.22 -10.43 -1.65
CA MET A 1 -11.62 -11.16 -2.87
C MET A 1 -13.11 -11.50 -2.89
N LYS A 2 -13.69 -12.29 -1.92
CA LYS A 2 -15.15 -12.58 -1.91
C LYS A 2 -16.02 -11.33 -1.97
N LYS A 3 -15.75 -10.32 -1.15
CA LYS A 3 -16.48 -9.04 -1.15
C LYS A 3 -16.32 -8.23 -2.46
N MET A 4 -15.38 -8.58 -3.30
CA MET A 4 -15.11 -7.97 -4.60
C MET A 4 -15.75 -8.78 -5.75
N GLY A 5 -16.50 -9.86 -5.44
CA GLY A 5 -17.23 -10.64 -6.42
C GLY A 5 -16.40 -11.70 -7.16
N PHE A 6 -15.19 -12.04 -6.69
CA PHE A 6 -14.42 -13.13 -7.29
C PHE A 6 -15.04 -14.49 -7.00
N ASP A 7 -15.01 -15.38 -7.99
CA ASP A 7 -15.49 -16.77 -7.87
C ASP A 7 -14.68 -17.56 -6.83
N ASP A 8 -15.35 -18.42 -6.06
CA ASP A 8 -14.72 -19.19 -4.99
C ASP A 8 -13.66 -20.18 -5.51
N LYS A 9 -13.84 -20.74 -6.71
CA LYS A 9 -12.83 -21.64 -7.31
C LYS A 9 -11.56 -20.87 -7.64
N TRP A 10 -11.70 -19.65 -8.18
CA TRP A 10 -10.59 -18.77 -8.49
C TRP A 10 -9.84 -18.35 -7.21
N ILE A 11 -10.59 -17.97 -6.16
CA ILE A 11 -10.01 -17.61 -4.85
C ILE A 11 -9.23 -18.80 -4.28
N ASN A 12 -9.82 -20.00 -4.26
CA ASN A 12 -9.19 -21.19 -3.72
C ASN A 12 -7.92 -21.59 -4.50
N LEU A 13 -7.94 -21.47 -5.83
CA LEU A 13 -6.78 -21.74 -6.66
C LEU A 13 -5.62 -20.78 -6.31
N ASN A 14 -5.90 -19.48 -6.24
CA ASN A 14 -4.89 -18.48 -5.90
C ASN A 14 -4.36 -18.68 -4.47
N MET A 15 -5.25 -18.97 -3.51
CA MET A 15 -4.83 -19.25 -2.13
C MET A 15 -3.95 -20.49 -2.05
N LYS A 16 -4.23 -21.57 -2.79
CA LYS A 16 -3.34 -22.72 -2.88
C LYS A 16 -1.99 -22.33 -3.47
N CYS A 17 -1.96 -21.59 -4.57
CA CYS A 17 -0.71 -21.13 -5.18
C CYS A 17 0.16 -20.29 -4.23
N ILE A 18 -0.44 -19.56 -3.29
CA ILE A 18 0.28 -18.74 -2.31
C ILE A 18 0.75 -19.58 -1.12
N SER A 19 -0.14 -20.44 -0.59
CA SER A 19 0.09 -21.16 0.67
C SER A 19 1.01 -22.39 0.52
N THR A 20 1.21 -22.88 -0.69
CA THR A 20 2.07 -24.06 -0.96
C THR A 20 3.49 -23.70 -1.38
N ILE A 21 3.85 -22.41 -1.37
CA ILE A 21 5.19 -21.97 -1.76
C ILE A 21 6.19 -22.28 -0.64
N PHE A 22 7.31 -22.87 -1.01
CA PHE A 22 8.51 -22.97 -0.21
C PHE A 22 9.73 -22.65 -1.04
N TYR A 23 10.80 -22.23 -0.39
CA TYR A 23 12.08 -21.93 -1.03
C TYR A 23 13.12 -22.93 -0.57
N VAL A 24 14.06 -23.19 -1.45
CA VAL A 24 15.24 -24.00 -1.15
C VAL A 24 16.47 -23.15 -1.49
N VAL A 25 17.45 -23.12 -0.62
CA VAL A 25 18.72 -22.46 -0.88
C VAL A 25 19.62 -23.43 -1.64
N LEU A 26 20.16 -22.98 -2.78
CA LEU A 26 21.16 -23.76 -3.53
C LEU A 26 22.55 -23.31 -3.08
N ILE A 27 23.34 -24.24 -2.54
CA ILE A 27 24.75 -24.04 -2.21
C ILE A 27 25.56 -24.95 -3.12
N ASN A 28 26.40 -24.38 -3.98
CA ASN A 28 27.17 -25.13 -4.98
C ASN A 28 26.31 -26.08 -5.83
N GLY A 29 25.08 -25.66 -6.18
CA GLY A 29 24.15 -26.43 -6.99
C GLY A 29 23.39 -27.54 -6.21
N VAL A 30 23.66 -27.74 -4.93
CA VAL A 30 22.96 -28.69 -4.06
C VAL A 30 21.89 -27.97 -3.25
N ALA A 31 20.70 -28.54 -3.21
CA ALA A 31 19.55 -28.01 -2.47
C ALA A 31 19.74 -28.19 -0.96
N HIS A 32 19.70 -27.10 -0.19
CA HIS A 32 19.81 -27.10 1.25
C HIS A 32 18.64 -26.35 1.90
N GLY A 33 18.03 -27.00 2.89
CA GLY A 33 17.01 -26.42 3.74
C GLY A 33 15.70 -26.12 3.00
N TYR A 34 14.64 -25.90 3.78
CA TYR A 34 13.32 -25.47 3.32
C TYR A 34 12.94 -24.22 4.07
N ILE A 35 12.58 -23.15 3.35
CA ILE A 35 12.10 -21.92 3.93
C ILE A 35 10.64 -21.76 3.52
N ALA A 36 9.73 -21.85 4.49
CA ALA A 36 8.33 -21.49 4.28
C ALA A 36 8.16 -19.99 4.53
N PRO A 37 7.80 -19.20 3.53
CA PRO A 37 7.63 -17.76 3.71
C PRO A 37 6.40 -17.48 4.56
N THR A 38 6.56 -16.67 5.59
CA THR A 38 5.46 -16.20 6.44
C THR A 38 4.87 -14.87 5.95
N ARG A 39 5.56 -14.18 5.05
CA ARG A 39 5.17 -12.87 4.51
C ARG A 39 5.63 -12.71 3.06
N GLY A 40 4.93 -11.84 2.34
CA GLY A 40 5.23 -11.49 0.95
C GLY A 40 4.71 -12.50 -0.05
N LEU A 41 4.80 -12.12 -1.32
CA LEU A 41 4.44 -12.95 -2.47
C LEU A 41 5.69 -13.21 -3.30
N ARG A 42 5.84 -14.43 -3.82
CA ARG A 42 6.88 -14.74 -4.77
C ARG A 42 6.69 -13.90 -6.04
N LEU A 43 7.77 -13.34 -6.57
CA LEU A 43 7.77 -12.77 -7.92
C LEU A 43 7.38 -13.87 -8.92
N GLY A 44 6.27 -13.65 -9.63
CA GLY A 44 5.71 -14.59 -10.60
C GLY A 44 4.48 -13.98 -11.26
N SER A 45 3.88 -14.69 -12.23
CA SER A 45 2.77 -14.16 -13.04
C SER A 45 1.52 -13.73 -12.26
N ILE A 46 1.28 -14.30 -11.08
CA ILE A 46 0.11 -13.97 -10.24
C ILE A 46 0.40 -12.83 -9.25
N SER A 47 1.64 -12.65 -8.83
CA SER A 47 2.02 -11.65 -7.80
C SER A 47 1.61 -10.23 -8.14
N PRO A 48 1.79 -9.72 -9.36
CA PRO A 48 1.38 -8.36 -9.70
C PRO A 48 -0.12 -8.14 -9.54
N TYR A 49 -0.94 -9.11 -9.92
CA TYR A 49 -2.40 -9.00 -9.79
C TYR A 49 -2.85 -9.02 -8.33
N LEU A 50 -2.24 -9.87 -7.51
CA LEU A 50 -2.53 -9.90 -6.07
C LEU A 50 -2.06 -8.63 -5.39
N PHE A 51 -0.94 -8.07 -5.82
CA PHE A 51 -0.47 -6.78 -5.36
C PHE A 51 -1.47 -5.66 -5.68
N LEU A 52 -1.99 -5.62 -6.92
CA LEU A 52 -3.02 -4.66 -7.32
C LEU A 52 -4.27 -4.78 -6.44
N LEU A 53 -4.74 -6.01 -6.15
CA LEU A 53 -5.88 -6.22 -5.26
C LEU A 53 -5.64 -5.69 -3.83
N CYS A 54 -4.40 -5.83 -3.32
CA CYS A 54 -4.03 -5.25 -2.03
C CYS A 54 -3.99 -3.72 -2.11
N SER A 55 -3.48 -3.16 -3.21
CA SER A 55 -3.39 -1.72 -3.44
C SER A 55 -4.78 -1.08 -3.56
N GLU A 56 -5.76 -1.76 -4.17
CA GLU A 56 -7.16 -1.34 -4.21
C GLU A 56 -7.73 -1.16 -2.79
N GLY A 57 -7.38 -2.04 -1.85
CA GLY A 57 -7.76 -1.88 -0.45
C GLY A 57 -7.19 -0.60 0.17
N PHE A 58 -5.93 -0.29 -0.13
CA PHE A 58 -5.28 0.94 0.33
C PHE A 58 -5.93 2.19 -0.28
N ILE A 59 -6.16 2.18 -1.60
CA ILE A 59 -6.88 3.24 -2.31
C ILE A 59 -8.26 3.45 -1.68
N GLY A 60 -8.96 2.36 -1.33
CA GLY A 60 -10.26 2.42 -0.67
C GLY A 60 -10.25 3.24 0.61
N PHE A 61 -9.27 3.05 1.50
CA PHE A 61 -9.12 3.84 2.73
C PHE A 61 -8.85 5.32 2.44
N ILE A 62 -7.98 5.62 1.47
CA ILE A 62 -7.66 6.99 1.06
C ILE A 62 -8.89 7.69 0.48
N MET A 63 -9.62 7.02 -0.40
CA MET A 63 -10.82 7.56 -1.05
C MET A 63 -11.97 7.75 -0.05
N GLU A 64 -12.10 6.88 0.94
CA GLU A 64 -13.05 7.05 2.03
C GLU A 64 -12.72 8.30 2.86
N ALA A 65 -11.47 8.49 3.24
CA ALA A 65 -11.03 9.68 3.97
C ALA A 65 -11.24 10.96 3.14
N ALA A 66 -11.00 10.91 1.83
CA ALA A 66 -11.25 12.03 0.93
C ALA A 66 -12.76 12.36 0.82
N ARG A 67 -13.62 11.35 0.69
CA ARG A 67 -15.10 11.54 0.69
C ARG A 67 -15.60 12.14 1.99
N ASN A 68 -15.03 11.73 3.10
CA ASN A 68 -15.36 12.25 4.43
C ASN A 68 -14.68 13.60 4.73
N LYS A 69 -14.03 14.22 3.72
CA LYS A 69 -13.33 15.51 3.84
C LYS A 69 -12.21 15.53 4.89
N LYS A 70 -11.68 14.37 5.26
CA LYS A 70 -10.55 14.21 6.17
C LYS A 70 -9.20 14.33 5.49
N LEU A 71 -9.16 14.09 4.17
CA LEU A 71 -8.03 14.33 3.29
C LEU A 71 -8.48 15.23 2.13
N SER A 72 -7.76 16.33 1.92
CA SER A 72 -8.09 17.28 0.84
C SER A 72 -7.38 16.96 -0.47
N GLY A 73 -6.21 16.32 -0.42
CA GLY A 73 -5.33 16.16 -1.57
C GLY A 73 -4.84 17.48 -2.14
N ILE A 74 -4.17 17.46 -3.28
CA ILE A 74 -3.66 18.63 -3.98
C ILE A 74 -4.32 18.82 -5.34
N PRO A 75 -4.64 20.05 -5.78
CA PRO A 75 -5.06 20.30 -7.14
C PRO A 75 -3.84 20.37 -8.07
N ILE A 76 -3.92 19.78 -9.26
CA ILE A 76 -2.86 19.92 -10.28
C ILE A 76 -2.94 21.29 -10.93
N CYS A 77 -4.16 21.75 -11.23
CA CYS A 77 -4.42 23.07 -11.79
C CYS A 77 -5.77 23.60 -11.28
N LYS A 78 -6.05 24.86 -11.56
CA LYS A 78 -7.31 25.50 -11.16
C LYS A 78 -8.51 24.77 -11.81
N GLY A 79 -9.42 24.23 -10.97
CA GLY A 79 -10.61 23.50 -11.43
C GLY A 79 -10.40 22.02 -11.72
N SER A 80 -9.17 21.47 -11.53
CA SER A 80 -8.93 20.04 -11.68
C SER A 80 -9.41 19.22 -10.47
N PRO A 81 -9.68 17.92 -10.66
CA PRO A 81 -9.84 17.00 -9.54
C PRO A 81 -8.60 17.02 -8.62
N ARG A 82 -8.82 16.86 -7.34
CA ARG A 82 -7.73 16.81 -6.36
C ARG A 82 -7.11 15.40 -6.31
N ILE A 83 -5.79 15.35 -6.36
CA ILE A 83 -5.05 14.10 -6.25
C ILE A 83 -4.70 13.87 -4.78
N THR A 84 -5.00 12.70 -4.28
CA THR A 84 -4.68 12.26 -2.92
C THR A 84 -3.53 11.27 -2.88
N HIS A 85 -3.28 10.54 -3.97
CA HIS A 85 -2.25 9.52 -4.04
C HIS A 85 -1.80 9.25 -5.47
N LEU A 86 -0.58 8.77 -5.61
CA LEU A 86 -0.04 8.13 -6.81
C LEU A 86 0.65 6.84 -6.37
N LEU A 87 0.35 5.75 -7.07
CA LEU A 87 0.97 4.45 -6.83
C LEU A 87 1.78 4.05 -8.06
N PHE A 88 3.01 3.62 -7.83
CA PHE A 88 3.89 3.10 -8.86
C PHE A 88 4.63 1.88 -8.34
N ALA A 89 4.28 0.72 -8.86
CA ALA A 89 4.79 -0.57 -8.36
C ALA A 89 4.68 -0.66 -6.82
N ASN A 90 5.79 -0.77 -6.10
CA ASN A 90 5.82 -0.84 -4.64
C ASN A 90 5.85 0.53 -3.95
N ASP A 91 6.01 1.61 -4.71
CA ASP A 91 6.14 2.95 -4.18
C ASP A 91 4.79 3.67 -4.16
N SER A 92 4.60 4.49 -3.15
CA SER A 92 3.37 5.26 -2.96
C SER A 92 3.70 6.70 -2.62
N VAL A 93 3.10 7.63 -3.33
CA VAL A 93 3.15 9.05 -2.99
C VAL A 93 1.76 9.47 -2.52
N LEU A 94 1.69 10.03 -1.33
CA LEU A 94 0.44 10.49 -0.72
C LEU A 94 0.46 12.01 -0.60
N TYR A 95 -0.65 12.63 -0.93
CA TYR A 95 -0.79 14.08 -0.92
C TYR A 95 -1.84 14.50 0.10
N CYS A 96 -1.45 15.39 0.98
CA CYS A 96 -2.36 15.98 1.95
C CYS A 96 -1.99 17.44 2.18
N LYS A 97 -2.89 18.19 2.78
CA LYS A 97 -2.61 19.55 3.25
C LYS A 97 -1.69 19.46 4.47
N ALA A 98 -0.73 20.40 4.57
CA ALA A 98 0.14 20.52 5.73
C ALA A 98 -0.64 21.00 6.96
N SER A 99 -1.40 20.11 7.55
CA SER A 99 -2.19 20.34 8.76
C SER A 99 -2.11 19.14 9.70
N ARG A 100 -2.14 19.38 11.01
CA ARG A 100 -2.11 18.30 12.03
C ARG A 100 -3.26 17.30 11.86
N MET A 101 -4.42 17.75 11.40
CA MET A 101 -5.60 16.88 11.21
C MET A 101 -5.37 15.90 10.06
N GLU A 102 -4.95 16.41 8.89
CA GLU A 102 -4.73 15.55 7.72
C GLU A 102 -3.51 14.63 7.90
N SER A 103 -2.44 15.11 8.54
CA SER A 103 -1.27 14.28 8.86
C SER A 103 -1.65 13.11 9.79
N ARG A 104 -2.44 13.35 10.83
CA ARG A 104 -2.93 12.28 11.72
C ARG A 104 -3.83 11.29 11.00
N GLU A 105 -4.73 11.78 10.14
CA GLU A 105 -5.60 10.89 9.36
C GLU A 105 -4.79 10.04 8.40
N LEU A 106 -3.74 10.59 7.78
CA LEU A 106 -2.84 9.86 6.90
C LEU A 106 -2.10 8.74 7.66
N VAL A 107 -1.54 9.04 8.83
CA VAL A 107 -0.92 8.02 9.71
C VAL A 107 -1.94 6.94 10.10
N ASN A 108 -3.16 7.33 10.46
CA ASN A 108 -4.23 6.39 10.78
C ASN A 108 -4.60 5.45 9.62
N ILE A 109 -4.64 5.98 8.39
CA ILE A 109 -4.86 5.18 7.18
C ILE A 109 -3.73 4.18 6.98
N LEU A 110 -2.48 4.63 7.14
CA LEU A 110 -1.30 3.80 7.00
C LEU A 110 -1.30 2.65 8.02
N GLN A 111 -1.60 2.93 9.28
CA GLN A 111 -1.72 1.91 10.34
C GLN A 111 -2.82 0.89 10.03
N LYS A 112 -4.02 1.34 9.65
CA LYS A 112 -5.11 0.45 9.25
C LYS A 112 -4.72 -0.45 8.09
N TYR A 113 -3.99 0.09 7.13
CA TYR A 113 -3.51 -0.70 6.00
C TYR A 113 -2.45 -1.72 6.42
N GLU A 114 -1.52 -1.37 7.32
CA GLU A 114 -0.55 -2.31 7.88
C GLU A 114 -1.24 -3.48 8.59
N GLU A 115 -2.22 -3.18 9.44
CA GLU A 115 -3.00 -4.18 10.16
C GLU A 115 -3.78 -5.12 9.21
N ALA A 116 -4.41 -4.54 8.18
CA ALA A 116 -5.22 -5.30 7.23
C ALA A 116 -4.40 -6.13 6.25
N SER A 117 -3.23 -5.64 5.83
CA SER A 117 -2.41 -6.25 4.77
C SER A 117 -1.23 -7.06 5.31
N SER A 118 -0.92 -6.96 6.60
CA SER A 118 0.32 -7.48 7.21
C SER A 118 1.61 -6.95 6.55
N LYS A 119 1.51 -5.93 5.71
CA LYS A 119 2.65 -5.19 5.16
C LYS A 119 3.08 -4.15 6.17
N LYS A 120 4.38 -3.85 6.22
CA LYS A 120 4.91 -2.74 7.01
C LYS A 120 5.44 -1.65 6.12
N ILE A 121 5.17 -0.41 6.49
CA ILE A 121 5.73 0.76 5.83
C ILE A 121 7.20 0.84 6.21
N ASN A 122 8.05 1.02 5.21
CA ASN A 122 9.49 1.20 5.44
C ASN A 122 9.77 2.69 5.72
N ILE A 123 9.80 3.05 6.99
CA ILE A 123 10.03 4.44 7.43
C ILE A 123 11.41 4.93 6.99
N ASP A 124 12.44 4.07 7.00
CA ASP A 124 13.81 4.44 6.63
C ASP A 124 13.94 4.84 5.14
N LYS A 125 13.02 4.32 4.30
CA LYS A 125 12.93 4.65 2.87
C LYS A 125 11.83 5.67 2.56
N SER A 126 11.13 6.15 3.56
CA SER A 126 10.05 7.12 3.40
C SER A 126 10.54 8.52 3.74
N SER A 127 10.04 9.52 3.03
CA SER A 127 10.36 10.91 3.25
C SER A 127 9.11 11.78 3.12
N VAL A 128 9.13 12.92 3.78
CA VAL A 128 8.06 13.92 3.73
C VAL A 128 8.61 15.15 3.03
N PHE A 129 7.87 15.65 2.05
CA PHE A 129 8.21 16.86 1.31
C PHE A 129 7.12 17.92 1.54
N PHE A 130 7.56 19.13 1.85
CA PHE A 130 6.68 20.29 1.97
C PHE A 130 6.79 21.18 0.73
N SER A 131 5.67 21.76 0.31
CA SER A 131 5.71 22.78 -0.75
C SER A 131 6.38 24.06 -0.23
N GLN A 132 6.93 24.87 -1.14
CA GLN A 132 7.58 26.13 -0.79
C GLN A 132 6.68 27.11 -0.04
N ASP A 133 5.36 27.02 -0.26
CA ASP A 133 4.35 27.88 0.38
C ASP A 133 3.91 27.38 1.76
N THR A 134 4.50 26.27 2.24
CA THR A 134 4.16 25.73 3.57
C THR A 134 4.86 26.57 4.63
N MET A 135 4.09 27.21 5.52
CA MET A 135 4.65 27.96 6.65
C MET A 135 5.39 27.01 7.59
N LYS A 136 6.57 27.42 8.09
CA LYS A 136 7.41 26.63 9.02
C LYS A 136 6.66 26.13 10.27
N GLU A 137 5.64 26.85 10.71
CA GLU A 137 4.78 26.49 11.84
C GLU A 137 3.87 25.28 11.55
N GLN A 138 3.67 24.92 10.29
CA GLN A 138 2.88 23.78 9.87
C GLN A 138 3.73 22.54 9.57
N GLU A 139 5.05 22.66 9.59
CA GLU A 139 5.95 21.50 9.50
C GLU A 139 5.73 20.62 10.72
N VAL A 140 5.24 19.43 10.50
CA VAL A 140 5.02 18.44 11.55
C VAL A 140 6.37 17.82 11.90
N LYS A 141 6.84 18.04 13.12
CA LYS A 141 7.98 17.33 13.69
C LYS A 141 7.61 15.89 14.02
#